data_6afb13b608970407b0838a599266c777
#
_entry.id   6afb13b608970407b0838a599266c777
#
_cell.length_a   1.000
_cell.length_b   1.000
_cell.length_c   1.000
_cell.angle_alpha   90.00
_cell.angle_beta   90.00
_cell.angle_gamma   90.00
#
_symmetry.space_group_name_H-M   'P 1'
#
loop_
_entity.id
_entity.type
_entity.pdbx_description
1 polymer ?
#
loop_
_entity_poly.entity_id
_entity_poly.type
_entity_poly.pdbx_seq_one_letter_code
_entity_poly.pdbx_strand_id
1 'polypeptide(L)'
;MASDDEGRVVLGLRDFAARDYNEHVGARVEVVSVRPDQSARLSDRTGETRAHLVTSAEVPKPFAASCKRIDGKACADQFLSEVRVQIEAQAADGLPPPKLAIVLVGDNPASKSYIKHKEKAAELCGVVAQVYSEAATISEAELLTLVRALNADNAVHGIIVQLPLPPHIDANTVTGAVAHAKDVDGFTAKSVGSVATHGCEPFFCPCTPKGCLRLLKHVGVPLRGKEAVVIGASNLVGTPMSLLLLREGATVTTCHIETVDVAAHARRADILVVAAGSAELVQPEWVKPGAVVIDVGINFVADASKKSGQRMVGDVASGVAAIAGHLTPVPGGVGPMTIAMLMENVLAAATAARAGSAGMAATPFA
;
A
#
# COMPACT_ATOMS: atom_id res chain seq x y z
N MET A 1 -3.32 -7.80 34.17
CA MET A 1 -4.53 -7.71 35.02
C MET A 1 -4.03 -7.55 36.46
N ALA A 2 -4.32 -6.41 37.05
CA ALA A 2 -4.05 -6.20 38.49
C ALA A 2 -5.41 -6.20 39.18
N SER A 3 -5.51 -6.87 40.32
CA SER A 3 -6.67 -6.79 41.22
C SER A 3 -6.35 -5.80 42.34
N ASP A 4 -7.34 -5.00 42.75
CA ASP A 4 -7.24 -4.17 43.95
C ASP A 4 -7.40 -5.01 45.24
N ASP A 5 -7.14 -4.40 46.38
CA ASP A 5 -7.22 -5.08 47.70
C ASP A 5 -8.62 -5.60 48.08
N GLU A 6 -9.64 -5.31 47.27
CA GLU A 6 -11.01 -5.81 47.44
C GLU A 6 -11.38 -6.88 46.38
N GLY A 7 -10.40 -7.38 45.59
CA GLY A 7 -10.58 -8.46 44.60
C GLY A 7 -11.31 -8.03 43.33
N ARG A 8 -11.32 -6.73 43.04
CA ARG A 8 -11.91 -6.17 41.82
C ARG A 8 -10.88 -6.21 40.67
N VAL A 9 -11.29 -6.71 39.53
CA VAL A 9 -10.44 -6.69 38.30
C VAL A 9 -10.45 -5.27 37.72
N VAL A 10 -9.33 -4.56 37.85
CA VAL A 10 -9.13 -3.29 37.19
C VAL A 10 -8.73 -3.57 35.74
N LEU A 11 -9.65 -3.40 34.81
CA LEU A 11 -9.33 -3.34 33.38
C LEU A 11 -8.70 -1.98 33.11
N GLY A 12 -7.37 -1.96 33.03
CA GLY A 12 -6.65 -0.81 32.50
C GLY A 12 -6.99 -0.62 31.03
N LEU A 13 -8.05 0.09 30.74
CA LEU A 13 -8.17 0.79 29.47
C LEU A 13 -7.00 1.77 29.47
N ARG A 14 -6.10 1.64 28.48
CA ARG A 14 -5.00 2.58 28.35
C ARG A 14 -5.56 4.00 28.40
N ASP A 15 -4.99 4.84 29.24
CA ASP A 15 -5.46 6.20 29.59
C ASP A 15 -5.81 7.11 28.41
N PHE A 16 -5.44 6.73 27.18
CA PHE A 16 -5.60 7.52 25.97
C PHE A 16 -7.07 7.60 25.48
N ALA A 17 -7.81 6.50 25.50
CA ALA A 17 -9.18 6.48 24.99
C ALA A 17 -10.20 7.16 25.93
N ALA A 18 -9.95 7.14 27.24
CA ALA A 18 -10.85 7.74 28.22
C ALA A 18 -10.72 9.27 28.30
N ARG A 19 -9.54 9.82 28.07
CA ARG A 19 -9.31 11.28 28.03
C ARG A 19 -9.98 11.95 26.86
N ASP A 20 -9.79 11.43 25.64
CA ASP A 20 -10.37 12.02 24.43
C ASP A 20 -11.90 11.94 24.40
N TYR A 21 -12.46 10.85 24.94
CA TYR A 21 -13.92 10.70 25.03
C TYR A 21 -14.54 11.70 26.03
N ASN A 22 -13.89 11.94 27.17
CA ASN A 22 -14.40 12.84 28.20
C ASN A 22 -14.32 14.33 27.81
N GLU A 23 -13.35 14.72 26.99
CA GLU A 23 -13.21 16.10 26.51
C GLU A 23 -14.27 16.46 25.45
N HIS A 24 -14.69 15.50 24.63
CA HIS A 24 -15.64 15.77 23.54
C HIS A 24 -17.12 15.62 23.93
N VAL A 25 -17.45 14.82 24.96
CA VAL A 25 -18.86 14.51 25.30
C VAL A 25 -19.28 15.07 26.67
N GLY A 26 -18.35 15.62 27.45
CA GLY A 26 -18.66 16.26 28.73
C GLY A 26 -19.21 15.31 29.81
N ALA A 27 -19.11 13.98 29.60
CA ALA A 27 -19.64 12.96 30.49
C ALA A 27 -18.50 12.18 31.16
N ARG A 28 -18.59 11.98 32.48
CA ARG A 28 -17.64 11.13 33.25
C ARG A 28 -18.17 9.71 33.26
N VAL A 29 -17.44 8.77 32.67
CA VAL A 29 -17.78 7.35 32.67
C VAL A 29 -17.10 6.68 33.87
N GLU A 30 -17.88 6.14 34.80
CA GLU A 30 -17.38 5.31 35.90
C GLU A 30 -17.73 3.83 35.63
N VAL A 31 -16.71 2.97 35.67
CA VAL A 31 -16.89 1.52 35.63
C VAL A 31 -17.12 1.03 37.05
N VAL A 32 -18.34 0.63 37.37
CA VAL A 32 -18.75 0.34 38.76
C VAL A 32 -18.38 -1.05 39.23
N SER A 33 -18.29 -2.05 38.47
CA SER A 33 -17.63 -3.39 38.68
C SER A 33 -18.15 -4.43 37.69
N VAL A 34 -17.34 -5.43 37.38
CA VAL A 34 -17.75 -6.58 36.53
C VAL A 34 -17.37 -7.88 37.26
N ARG A 35 -18.35 -8.73 37.52
CA ARG A 35 -18.09 -10.14 37.83
C ARG A 35 -18.05 -10.94 36.55
N PRO A 36 -17.28 -12.06 36.48
CA PRO A 36 -17.07 -12.81 35.25
C PRO A 36 -18.33 -13.35 34.58
N ASP A 37 -19.48 -13.32 35.23
CA ASP A 37 -20.75 -13.87 34.84
C ASP A 37 -21.87 -12.83 34.68
N GLN A 38 -21.55 -11.52 34.74
CA GLN A 38 -22.56 -10.46 34.67
C GLN A 38 -22.17 -9.37 33.67
N SER A 39 -23.18 -8.80 32.99
CA SER A 39 -23.02 -7.63 32.12
C SER A 39 -22.64 -6.39 32.93
N ALA A 40 -21.66 -5.63 32.47
CA ALA A 40 -21.30 -4.35 33.07
C ALA A 40 -22.38 -3.30 32.79
N ARG A 41 -22.70 -2.49 33.79
CA ARG A 41 -23.54 -1.30 33.63
C ARG A 41 -22.63 -0.08 33.59
N LEU A 42 -22.78 0.70 32.55
CA LEU A 42 -22.20 2.02 32.46
C LEU A 42 -23.31 3.03 32.77
N SER A 43 -23.12 3.89 33.76
CA SER A 43 -24.04 4.99 34.05
C SER A 43 -23.40 6.33 33.74
N ASP A 44 -24.13 7.21 33.11
CA ASP A 44 -23.81 8.63 33.01
C ASP A 44 -24.70 9.45 33.96
N ARG A 45 -24.50 10.76 33.97
CA ARG A 45 -25.29 11.66 34.84
C ARG A 45 -26.77 11.82 34.43
N THR A 46 -27.21 11.19 33.34
CA THR A 46 -28.52 11.41 32.74
C THR A 46 -29.39 10.15 32.61
N GLY A 47 -28.84 8.96 32.87
CA GLY A 47 -29.59 7.70 32.82
C GLY A 47 -28.73 6.46 32.63
N GLU A 48 -29.35 5.29 32.81
CA GLU A 48 -28.67 4.01 32.64
C GLU A 48 -28.46 3.67 31.16
N THR A 49 -27.21 3.64 30.69
CA THR A 49 -26.89 3.10 29.38
C THR A 49 -26.47 1.62 29.52
N ARG A 50 -27.21 0.70 28.93
CA ARG A 50 -26.85 -0.71 28.90
C ARG A 50 -25.77 -0.94 27.82
N ALA A 51 -24.55 -1.16 28.23
CA ALA A 51 -23.52 -1.69 27.34
C ALA A 51 -23.49 -3.22 27.49
N HIS A 52 -23.69 -3.94 26.39
CA HIS A 52 -23.38 -5.37 26.34
C HIS A 52 -21.87 -5.52 26.13
N LEU A 53 -21.15 -5.90 27.19
CA LEU A 53 -19.81 -6.42 27.04
C LEU A 53 -19.95 -7.84 26.44
N VAL A 54 -19.48 -8.00 25.21
CA VAL A 54 -19.35 -9.33 24.60
C VAL A 54 -18.31 -10.08 25.43
N THR A 55 -18.75 -11.05 26.21
CA THR A 55 -17.83 -11.94 26.93
C THR A 55 -17.09 -12.83 25.94
N SER A 56 -15.94 -13.34 26.30
CA SER A 56 -15.12 -14.21 25.45
C SER A 56 -15.84 -15.47 24.92
N ALA A 57 -17.03 -15.76 25.41
CA ALA A 57 -17.90 -16.86 24.95
C ALA A 57 -18.75 -16.47 23.71
N GLU A 58 -18.89 -15.19 23.39
CA GLU A 58 -19.68 -14.68 22.25
C GLU A 58 -18.82 -14.18 21.08
N VAL A 59 -17.50 -14.28 21.19
CA VAL A 59 -16.63 -14.10 20.03
C VAL A 59 -17.03 -15.20 19.02
N PRO A 60 -17.48 -14.87 17.81
CA PRO A 60 -17.85 -15.86 16.81
C PRO A 60 -16.69 -16.85 16.69
N LYS A 61 -16.99 -18.17 16.79
CA LYS A 61 -15.98 -19.20 16.52
C LYS A 61 -15.32 -18.86 15.20
N PRO A 62 -13.98 -18.93 15.08
CA PRO A 62 -13.30 -18.60 13.85
C PRO A 62 -13.98 -19.34 12.71
N PHE A 63 -14.41 -18.61 11.69
CA PHE A 63 -14.97 -19.21 10.49
C PHE A 63 -13.96 -20.25 10.00
N ALA A 64 -14.38 -21.51 9.88
CA ALA A 64 -13.56 -22.64 9.43
C ALA A 64 -13.21 -22.58 7.92
N ALA A 65 -13.51 -21.49 7.24
CA ALA A 65 -12.97 -21.20 5.92
C ALA A 65 -11.59 -20.59 6.13
N SER A 66 -10.54 -21.38 5.91
CA SER A 66 -9.16 -20.91 5.99
C SER A 66 -8.97 -19.70 5.09
N CYS A 67 -8.61 -18.55 5.65
CA CYS A 67 -8.23 -17.36 4.88
C CYS A 67 -7.17 -17.76 3.85
N LYS A 68 -7.43 -17.49 2.58
CA LYS A 68 -6.47 -17.76 1.53
C LYS A 68 -5.42 -16.68 1.52
N ARG A 69 -4.18 -17.07 1.73
CA ARG A 69 -3.04 -16.18 1.60
C ARG A 69 -2.85 -15.79 0.14
N ILE A 70 -2.76 -14.49 -0.13
CA ILE A 70 -2.40 -13.95 -1.44
C ILE A 70 -0.87 -13.88 -1.52
N ASP A 71 -0.23 -14.86 -2.18
CA ASP A 71 1.23 -14.90 -2.28
C ASP A 71 1.72 -13.94 -3.37
N GLY A 72 1.94 -12.67 -2.96
CA GLY A 72 2.41 -11.64 -3.88
C GLY A 72 3.82 -11.89 -4.41
N LYS A 73 4.64 -12.66 -3.67
CA LYS A 73 5.97 -13.03 -4.17
C LYS A 73 5.86 -14.01 -5.34
N ALA A 74 5.05 -15.05 -5.21
CA ALA A 74 4.85 -16.02 -6.31
C ALA A 74 4.24 -15.34 -7.54
N CYS A 75 3.25 -14.44 -7.34
CA CYS A 75 2.69 -13.64 -8.43
C CYS A 75 3.76 -12.75 -9.09
N ALA A 76 4.57 -12.05 -8.30
CA ALA A 76 5.63 -11.19 -8.82
C ALA A 76 6.68 -11.98 -9.63
N ASP A 77 7.09 -13.14 -9.15
CA ASP A 77 8.05 -14.02 -9.83
C ASP A 77 7.51 -14.45 -11.22
N GLN A 78 6.20 -14.74 -11.31
CA GLN A 78 5.53 -15.02 -12.58
C GLN A 78 5.56 -13.81 -13.54
N PHE A 79 5.13 -12.62 -13.09
CA PHE A 79 5.15 -11.42 -13.92
C PHE A 79 6.55 -11.03 -14.37
N LEU A 80 7.56 -11.15 -13.50
CA LEU A 80 8.95 -10.92 -13.85
C LEU A 80 9.44 -11.90 -14.93
N SER A 81 9.01 -13.17 -14.87
CA SER A 81 9.30 -14.15 -15.91
C SER A 81 8.66 -13.78 -17.26
N GLU A 82 7.42 -13.30 -17.25
CA GLU A 82 6.71 -12.85 -18.46
C GLU A 82 7.40 -11.63 -19.09
N VAL A 83 7.81 -10.64 -18.26
CA VAL A 83 8.61 -9.49 -18.69
C VAL A 83 9.94 -9.92 -19.30
N ARG A 84 10.64 -10.86 -18.67
CA ARG A 84 11.91 -11.42 -19.15
C ARG A 84 11.75 -12.03 -20.55
N VAL A 85 10.74 -12.89 -20.76
CA VAL A 85 10.49 -13.52 -22.07
C VAL A 85 10.30 -12.47 -23.17
N GLN A 86 9.58 -11.36 -22.87
CA GLN A 86 9.37 -10.30 -23.84
C GLN A 86 10.68 -9.53 -24.13
N ILE A 87 11.52 -9.28 -23.13
CA ILE A 87 12.82 -8.62 -23.31
C ILE A 87 13.76 -9.53 -24.12
N GLU A 88 13.80 -10.83 -23.85
CA GLU A 88 14.59 -11.81 -24.60
C GLU A 88 14.17 -11.87 -26.07
N ALA A 89 12.86 -11.84 -26.35
CA ALA A 89 12.33 -11.76 -27.71
C ALA A 89 12.79 -10.49 -28.43
N GLN A 90 12.69 -9.32 -27.78
CA GLN A 90 13.19 -8.06 -28.33
C GLN A 90 14.70 -8.08 -28.58
N ALA A 91 15.49 -8.71 -27.70
CA ALA A 91 16.92 -8.87 -27.87
C ALA A 91 17.26 -9.75 -29.08
N ALA A 92 16.49 -10.80 -29.34
CA ALA A 92 16.63 -11.64 -30.53
C ALA A 92 16.39 -10.85 -31.84
N ASP A 93 15.54 -9.82 -31.79
CA ASP A 93 15.32 -8.87 -32.90
C ASP A 93 16.42 -7.78 -32.98
N GLY A 94 17.50 -7.90 -32.18
CA GLY A 94 18.64 -6.97 -32.16
C GLY A 94 18.40 -5.67 -31.41
N LEU A 95 17.31 -5.57 -30.62
CA LEU A 95 17.02 -4.38 -29.85
C LEU A 95 17.86 -4.34 -28.55
N PRO A 96 18.37 -3.17 -28.14
CA PRO A 96 19.13 -3.04 -26.90
C PRO A 96 18.22 -3.29 -25.69
N PRO A 97 18.77 -3.71 -24.52
CA PRO A 97 17.98 -3.92 -23.31
C PRO A 97 17.31 -2.62 -22.85
N PRO A 98 16.10 -2.68 -22.22
CA PRO A 98 15.51 -1.54 -21.55
C PRO A 98 16.42 -0.98 -20.47
N LYS A 99 16.50 0.36 -20.32
CA LYS A 99 17.35 1.02 -19.33
C LYS A 99 16.51 1.84 -18.34
N LEU A 100 16.72 1.58 -17.03
CA LEU A 100 16.10 2.26 -15.90
C LEU A 100 17.14 3.11 -15.17
N ALA A 101 16.90 4.41 -15.05
CA ALA A 101 17.65 5.30 -14.19
C ALA A 101 16.99 5.38 -12.81
N ILE A 102 17.76 5.13 -11.76
CA ILE A 102 17.32 5.20 -10.37
C ILE A 102 18.09 6.34 -9.69
N VAL A 103 17.41 7.40 -9.32
CA VAL A 103 18.01 8.53 -8.61
C VAL A 103 17.84 8.34 -7.11
N LEU A 104 18.95 8.26 -6.37
CA LEU A 104 18.99 8.16 -4.91
C LEU A 104 19.63 9.42 -4.34
N VAL A 105 18.96 10.06 -3.39
CA VAL A 105 19.51 11.21 -2.66
C VAL A 105 19.73 10.83 -1.20
N GLY A 106 20.99 10.96 -0.75
CA GLY A 106 21.39 10.63 0.60
C GLY A 106 21.55 9.14 0.87
N ASP A 107 21.56 8.77 2.14
CA ASP A 107 22.04 7.48 2.64
C ASP A 107 21.00 6.68 3.42
N ASN A 108 19.70 6.91 3.20
CA ASN A 108 18.65 6.19 3.91
C ASN A 108 18.77 4.67 3.71
N PRO A 109 18.95 3.87 4.78
CA PRO A 109 19.15 2.41 4.67
C PRO A 109 17.97 1.68 4.05
N ALA A 110 16.73 2.14 4.30
CA ALA A 110 15.53 1.54 3.74
C ALA A 110 15.48 1.78 2.22
N SER A 111 15.80 3.00 1.75
CA SER A 111 15.90 3.33 0.33
C SER A 111 16.97 2.48 -0.38
N LYS A 112 18.16 2.34 0.22
CA LYS A 112 19.22 1.48 -0.31
C LYS A 112 18.82 0.01 -0.41
N SER A 113 18.10 -0.50 0.61
CA SER A 113 17.58 -1.86 0.57
C SER A 113 16.55 -2.04 -0.56
N TYR A 114 15.66 -1.06 -0.74
CA TYR A 114 14.65 -1.09 -1.79
C TYR A 114 15.26 -1.05 -3.19
N ILE A 115 16.30 -0.22 -3.39
CA ILE A 115 17.05 -0.16 -4.64
C ILE A 115 17.71 -1.50 -4.98
N LYS A 116 18.35 -2.17 -4.01
CA LYS A 116 18.92 -3.52 -4.23
C LYS A 116 17.88 -4.54 -4.72
N HIS A 117 16.64 -4.47 -4.22
CA HIS A 117 15.58 -5.34 -4.73
C HIS A 117 15.17 -4.97 -6.17
N LYS A 118 15.15 -3.67 -6.50
CA LYS A 118 14.87 -3.19 -7.87
C LYS A 118 15.99 -3.61 -8.84
N GLU A 119 17.27 -3.45 -8.45
CA GLU A 119 18.42 -3.90 -9.23
C GLU A 119 18.39 -5.40 -9.50
N LYS A 120 18.12 -6.20 -8.46
CA LYS A 120 17.99 -7.65 -8.60
C LYS A 120 16.85 -8.05 -9.55
N ALA A 121 15.70 -7.39 -9.47
CA ALA A 121 14.58 -7.67 -10.36
C ALA A 121 14.90 -7.24 -11.80
N ALA A 122 15.56 -6.09 -11.97
CA ALA A 122 16.03 -5.63 -13.27
C ALA A 122 16.99 -6.63 -13.93
N GLU A 123 17.97 -7.14 -13.16
CA GLU A 123 18.89 -8.17 -13.61
C GLU A 123 18.14 -9.44 -14.05
N LEU A 124 17.18 -9.92 -13.24
CA LEU A 124 16.38 -11.10 -13.55
C LEU A 124 15.57 -10.96 -14.84
N CYS A 125 15.13 -9.74 -15.17
CA CYS A 125 14.33 -9.47 -16.37
C CYS A 125 15.17 -9.09 -17.60
N GLY A 126 16.47 -8.81 -17.43
CA GLY A 126 17.29 -8.27 -18.51
C GLY A 126 17.13 -6.75 -18.71
N VAL A 127 16.68 -6.02 -17.69
CA VAL A 127 16.67 -4.55 -17.65
C VAL A 127 18.01 -4.05 -17.13
N VAL A 128 18.60 -3.04 -17.75
CA VAL A 128 19.81 -2.37 -17.25
C VAL A 128 19.40 -1.28 -16.27
N ALA A 129 19.59 -1.53 -14.98
CA ALA A 129 19.38 -0.53 -13.93
C ALA A 129 20.68 0.25 -13.68
N GLN A 130 20.59 1.58 -13.67
CA GLN A 130 21.71 2.46 -13.34
C GLN A 130 21.30 3.38 -12.20
N VAL A 131 22.07 3.31 -11.10
CA VAL A 131 21.83 4.14 -9.90
C VAL A 131 22.69 5.41 -9.99
N TYR A 132 22.04 6.55 -9.82
CA TYR A 132 22.63 7.89 -9.68
C TYR A 132 22.51 8.28 -8.22
N SER A 133 23.65 8.21 -7.50
CA SER A 133 23.70 8.48 -6.05
C SER A 133 24.20 9.89 -5.81
N GLU A 134 23.32 10.71 -5.22
CA GLU A 134 23.58 12.09 -4.91
C GLU A 134 23.71 12.32 -3.40
N ALA A 135 24.49 13.31 -3.01
CA ALA A 135 24.65 13.68 -1.61
C ALA A 135 23.31 14.18 -1.03
N ALA A 136 23.08 13.95 0.27
CA ALA A 136 21.90 14.50 0.97
C ALA A 136 21.83 16.03 0.96
N THR A 137 22.95 16.70 0.66
CA THR A 137 23.07 18.17 0.60
C THR A 137 22.84 18.74 -0.81
N ILE A 138 22.58 17.88 -1.83
CA ILE A 138 22.28 18.37 -3.18
C ILE A 138 21.12 19.35 -3.14
N SER A 139 21.21 20.44 -3.89
CA SER A 139 20.10 21.38 -4.03
C SER A 139 19.01 20.84 -4.96
N GLU A 140 17.78 21.29 -4.77
CA GLU A 140 16.66 20.95 -5.67
C GLU A 140 16.96 21.31 -7.12
N ALA A 141 17.63 22.45 -7.37
CA ALA A 141 18.01 22.92 -8.70
C ALA A 141 18.99 21.97 -9.40
N GLU A 142 20.00 21.47 -8.67
CA GLU A 142 20.96 20.49 -9.18
C GLU A 142 20.27 19.14 -9.47
N LEU A 143 19.41 18.68 -8.57
CA LEU A 143 18.64 17.45 -8.75
C LEU A 143 17.71 17.55 -9.96
N LEU A 144 17.03 18.67 -10.14
CA LEU A 144 16.22 18.93 -11.33
C LEU A 144 17.07 18.97 -12.62
N THR A 145 18.30 19.43 -12.54
CA THR A 145 19.23 19.41 -13.69
C THR A 145 19.59 17.97 -14.07
N LEU A 146 19.86 17.10 -13.09
CA LEU A 146 20.06 15.67 -13.32
C LEU A 146 18.82 15.01 -13.98
N VAL A 147 17.62 15.26 -13.44
CA VAL A 147 16.38 14.73 -13.99
C VAL A 147 16.17 15.17 -15.43
N ARG A 148 16.44 16.45 -15.75
CA ARG A 148 16.35 16.98 -17.14
C ARG A 148 17.35 16.30 -18.06
N ALA A 149 18.59 16.06 -17.61
CA ALA A 149 19.59 15.33 -18.38
C ALA A 149 19.14 13.89 -18.70
N LEU A 150 18.59 13.19 -17.69
CA LEU A 150 18.03 11.84 -17.87
C LEU A 150 16.80 11.83 -18.79
N ASN A 151 15.97 12.87 -18.74
CA ASN A 151 14.84 13.04 -19.66
C ASN A 151 15.32 13.18 -21.13
N ALA A 152 16.43 13.87 -21.34
CA ALA A 152 17.01 14.09 -22.67
C ALA A 152 17.82 12.88 -23.22
N ASP A 153 18.26 11.96 -22.35
CA ASP A 153 19.02 10.78 -22.77
C ASP A 153 18.09 9.73 -23.39
N ASN A 154 18.16 9.58 -24.71
CA ASN A 154 17.35 8.59 -25.45
C ASN A 154 17.70 7.13 -25.10
N ALA A 155 18.82 6.84 -24.46
CA ALA A 155 19.15 5.51 -24.01
C ALA A 155 18.44 5.15 -22.68
N VAL A 156 17.92 6.14 -21.93
CA VAL A 156 17.14 5.95 -20.71
C VAL A 156 15.66 5.85 -21.06
N HIS A 157 15.03 4.72 -20.74
CA HIS A 157 13.63 4.45 -21.02
C HIS A 157 12.71 4.75 -19.82
N GLY A 158 13.20 4.52 -18.57
CA GLY A 158 12.46 4.83 -17.35
C GLY A 158 13.31 5.60 -16.36
N ILE A 159 12.68 6.49 -15.59
CA ILE A 159 13.32 7.26 -14.53
C ILE A 159 12.49 7.10 -13.26
N ILE A 160 13.14 6.77 -12.15
CA ILE A 160 12.54 6.83 -10.82
C ILE A 160 13.39 7.72 -9.91
N VAL A 161 12.73 8.50 -9.08
CA VAL A 161 13.36 9.24 -7.98
C VAL A 161 12.97 8.55 -6.69
N GLN A 162 13.94 7.92 -6.04
CA GLN A 162 13.68 7.13 -4.84
C GLN A 162 13.29 8.02 -3.67
N LEU A 163 12.07 7.86 -3.20
CA LEU A 163 11.56 8.54 -2.01
C LEU A 163 11.93 7.79 -0.71
N PRO A 164 12.01 8.51 0.45
CA PRO A 164 11.84 9.95 0.61
C PRO A 164 13.06 10.76 0.17
N LEU A 165 12.84 12.02 -0.20
CA LEU A 165 13.90 13.01 -0.43
C LEU A 165 14.20 13.79 0.88
N PRO A 166 15.38 14.46 0.97
CA PRO A 166 15.67 15.37 2.07
C PRO A 166 14.63 16.48 2.21
N PRO A 167 14.33 16.99 3.44
CA PRO A 167 13.23 17.93 3.69
C PRO A 167 13.30 19.27 2.94
N HIS A 168 14.48 19.65 2.46
CA HIS A 168 14.69 20.91 1.70
C HIS A 168 14.37 20.76 0.20
N ILE A 169 14.00 19.58 -0.25
CA ILE A 169 13.65 19.28 -1.64
C ILE A 169 12.17 18.91 -1.71
N ASP A 170 11.40 19.58 -2.54
CA ASP A 170 10.00 19.23 -2.80
C ASP A 170 9.93 17.99 -3.69
N ALA A 171 9.46 16.88 -3.10
CA ALA A 171 9.33 15.62 -3.79
C ALA A 171 8.34 15.69 -4.99
N ASN A 172 7.28 16.50 -4.89
CA ASN A 172 6.30 16.63 -5.98
C ASN A 172 6.90 17.39 -7.16
N THR A 173 7.69 18.44 -6.88
CA THR A 173 8.42 19.20 -7.91
C THR A 173 9.38 18.29 -8.68
N VAL A 174 10.19 17.51 -7.97
CA VAL A 174 11.21 16.65 -8.59
C VAL A 174 10.58 15.47 -9.35
N THR A 175 9.64 14.74 -8.73
CA THR A 175 8.97 13.62 -9.42
C THR A 175 8.11 14.11 -10.58
N GLY A 176 7.49 15.29 -10.46
CA GLY A 176 6.73 15.93 -11.52
C GLY A 176 7.57 16.40 -12.72
N ALA A 177 8.90 16.57 -12.54
CA ALA A 177 9.81 16.95 -13.61
C ALA A 177 10.23 15.76 -14.50
N VAL A 178 9.91 14.52 -14.14
CA VAL A 178 10.14 13.34 -14.97
C VAL A 178 9.25 13.41 -16.21
N ALA A 179 9.84 13.22 -17.39
CA ALA A 179 9.10 13.20 -18.63
C ALA A 179 8.05 12.07 -18.63
N HIS A 180 6.82 12.38 -19.03
CA HIS A 180 5.72 11.40 -18.98
C HIS A 180 6.04 10.08 -19.68
N ALA A 181 6.77 10.11 -20.79
CA ALA A 181 7.21 8.91 -21.50
C ALA A 181 8.21 8.03 -20.73
N LYS A 182 8.79 8.56 -19.63
CA LYS A 182 9.77 7.89 -18.76
C LYS A 182 9.31 7.77 -17.31
N ASP A 183 8.05 8.19 -17.00
CA ASP A 183 7.44 8.16 -15.68
C ASP A 183 6.98 6.74 -15.31
N VAL A 184 7.93 5.82 -15.19
CA VAL A 184 7.65 4.41 -14.93
C VAL A 184 7.13 4.11 -13.53
N ASP A 185 7.27 5.06 -12.58
CA ASP A 185 6.58 5.00 -11.28
C ASP A 185 5.11 5.44 -11.37
N GLY A 186 4.74 6.19 -12.42
CA GLY A 186 3.38 6.67 -12.65
C GLY A 186 2.94 7.81 -11.74
N PHE A 187 3.88 8.63 -11.23
CA PHE A 187 3.61 9.65 -10.21
C PHE A 187 3.32 11.04 -10.76
N THR A 188 3.59 11.29 -12.07
CA THR A 188 3.31 12.60 -12.63
C THR A 188 1.80 12.86 -12.67
N ALA A 189 1.42 14.14 -12.57
CA ALA A 189 0.00 14.54 -12.65
C ALA A 189 -0.66 14.04 -13.94
N LYS A 190 0.10 13.91 -15.05
CA LYS A 190 -0.42 13.38 -16.31
C LYS A 190 -0.72 11.88 -16.22
N SER A 191 0.16 11.09 -15.58
CA SER A 191 -0.07 9.66 -15.35
C SER A 191 -1.28 9.43 -14.46
N VAL A 192 -1.36 10.09 -13.30
CA VAL A 192 -2.49 9.97 -12.37
C VAL A 192 -3.78 10.51 -13.01
N GLY A 193 -3.73 11.64 -13.73
CA GLY A 193 -4.86 12.22 -14.43
C GLY A 193 -5.43 11.29 -15.51
N SER A 194 -4.59 10.53 -16.21
CA SER A 194 -5.04 9.55 -17.20
C SER A 194 -5.79 8.38 -16.54
N VAL A 195 -5.40 7.97 -15.32
CA VAL A 195 -6.15 6.96 -14.55
C VAL A 195 -7.54 7.46 -14.19
N ALA A 196 -7.68 8.74 -13.85
CA ALA A 196 -8.96 9.35 -13.46
C ALA A 196 -9.89 9.62 -14.64
N THR A 197 -9.36 9.74 -15.86
CA THR A 197 -10.14 10.18 -17.03
C THR A 197 -10.84 9.01 -17.70
N HIS A 198 -12.17 9.07 -17.81
CA HIS A 198 -12.95 8.09 -18.58
C HIS A 198 -12.58 8.11 -20.07
N GLY A 199 -12.45 6.92 -20.66
CA GLY A 199 -12.10 6.78 -22.09
C GLY A 199 -10.62 7.05 -22.38
N CYS A 200 -9.82 7.44 -21.38
CA CYS A 200 -8.38 7.51 -21.48
C CYS A 200 -7.78 6.18 -20.99
N GLU A 201 -6.97 5.53 -21.83
CA GLU A 201 -6.21 4.37 -21.37
C GLU A 201 -4.87 4.88 -20.81
N PRO A 202 -4.60 4.67 -19.50
CA PRO A 202 -3.38 5.17 -18.88
C PRO A 202 -2.18 4.39 -19.41
N PHE A 203 -1.16 5.11 -19.90
CA PHE A 203 0.08 4.48 -20.33
C PHE A 203 0.88 3.95 -19.14
N PHE A 204 1.01 4.75 -18.09
CA PHE A 204 1.57 4.32 -16.83
C PHE A 204 0.55 4.46 -15.71
N CYS A 205 0.53 3.45 -14.81
CA CYS A 205 -0.16 3.53 -13.53
C CYS A 205 0.85 3.42 -12.41
N PRO A 206 0.61 4.05 -11.25
CA PRO A 206 1.45 3.88 -10.09
C PRO A 206 1.68 2.41 -9.75
N CYS A 207 2.95 2.02 -9.59
CA CYS A 207 3.34 0.61 -9.52
C CYS A 207 2.66 -0.16 -8.38
N THR A 208 2.56 0.44 -7.18
CA THR A 208 1.95 -0.22 -6.02
C THR A 208 0.44 -0.43 -6.21
N PRO A 209 -0.37 0.56 -6.58
CA PRO A 209 -1.78 0.37 -6.92
C PRO A 209 -2.01 -0.63 -8.06
N LYS A 210 -1.18 -0.56 -9.12
CA LYS A 210 -1.22 -1.53 -10.23
C LYS A 210 -0.97 -2.94 -9.72
N GLY A 211 0.04 -3.14 -8.85
CA GLY A 211 0.33 -4.42 -8.21
C GLY A 211 -0.82 -4.93 -7.35
N CYS A 212 -1.45 -4.07 -6.55
CA CYS A 212 -2.63 -4.42 -5.77
C CYS A 212 -3.79 -4.88 -6.66
N LEU A 213 -4.06 -4.17 -7.75
CA LEU A 213 -5.10 -4.54 -8.71
C LEU A 213 -4.80 -5.91 -9.36
N ARG A 214 -3.55 -6.16 -9.75
CA ARG A 214 -3.12 -7.46 -10.30
C ARG A 214 -3.31 -8.59 -9.28
N LEU A 215 -3.01 -8.38 -8.01
CA LEU A 215 -3.26 -9.37 -6.94
C LEU A 215 -4.76 -9.66 -6.80
N LEU A 216 -5.62 -8.64 -6.82
CA LEU A 216 -7.07 -8.82 -6.79
C LEU A 216 -7.59 -9.63 -7.99
N LYS A 217 -7.11 -9.33 -9.20
CA LYS A 217 -7.44 -10.08 -10.42
C LYS A 217 -6.92 -11.52 -10.35
N HIS A 218 -5.71 -11.72 -9.84
CA HIS A 218 -5.09 -13.05 -9.72
C HIS A 218 -5.90 -13.98 -8.81
N VAL A 219 -6.46 -13.49 -7.72
CA VAL A 219 -7.32 -14.31 -6.85
C VAL A 219 -8.76 -14.47 -7.36
N GLY A 220 -9.06 -13.89 -8.52
CA GLY A 220 -10.35 -14.07 -9.20
C GLY A 220 -11.51 -13.36 -8.51
N VAL A 221 -11.24 -12.30 -7.74
CA VAL A 221 -12.30 -11.55 -7.06
C VAL A 221 -13.02 -10.65 -8.06
N PRO A 222 -14.35 -10.75 -8.19
CA PRO A 222 -15.10 -9.82 -9.01
C PRO A 222 -15.04 -8.42 -8.39
N LEU A 223 -14.59 -7.43 -9.16
CA LEU A 223 -14.45 -6.06 -8.71
C LEU A 223 -15.72 -5.24 -8.98
N ARG A 224 -16.33 -5.47 -10.14
CA ARG A 224 -17.54 -4.77 -10.58
C ARG A 224 -18.70 -4.94 -9.60
N GLY A 225 -19.28 -3.81 -9.17
CA GLY A 225 -20.41 -3.77 -8.24
C GLY A 225 -20.07 -4.10 -6.79
N LYS A 226 -18.77 -4.22 -6.46
CA LYS A 226 -18.32 -4.46 -5.08
C LYS A 226 -18.10 -3.17 -4.30
N GLU A 227 -18.35 -3.23 -3.00
CA GLU A 227 -17.98 -2.19 -2.05
C GLU A 227 -16.47 -2.31 -1.78
N ALA A 228 -15.71 -1.31 -2.19
CA ALA A 228 -14.28 -1.22 -1.95
C ALA A 228 -13.98 -0.06 -0.99
N VAL A 229 -13.18 -0.33 0.03
CA VAL A 229 -12.72 0.70 0.96
C VAL A 229 -11.19 0.77 0.88
N VAL A 230 -10.67 1.98 0.69
CA VAL A 230 -9.24 2.27 0.68
C VAL A 230 -8.92 3.13 1.90
N ILE A 231 -8.14 2.61 2.83
CA ILE A 231 -7.66 3.34 4.01
C ILE A 231 -6.29 3.91 3.71
N GLY A 232 -6.22 5.23 3.61
CA GLY A 232 -5.07 6.01 3.16
C GLY A 232 -5.39 6.75 1.86
N ALA A 233 -5.01 8.03 1.76
CA ALA A 233 -5.31 8.91 0.63
C ALA A 233 -4.04 9.59 0.07
N SER A 234 -2.89 8.91 0.14
CA SER A 234 -1.65 9.44 -0.41
C SER A 234 -1.70 9.50 -1.94
N ASN A 235 -0.97 10.45 -2.53
CA ASN A 235 -0.80 10.55 -3.98
C ASN A 235 -0.08 9.32 -4.58
N LEU A 236 0.71 8.60 -3.77
CA LEU A 236 1.51 7.47 -4.24
C LEU A 236 0.71 6.16 -4.29
N VAL A 237 -0.26 5.98 -3.37
CA VAL A 237 -0.98 4.71 -3.24
C VAL A 237 -2.48 4.89 -3.13
N GLY A 238 -3.00 5.54 -2.09
CA GLY A 238 -4.42 5.50 -1.78
C GLY A 238 -5.29 6.14 -2.85
N THR A 239 -4.96 7.35 -3.28
CA THR A 239 -5.70 8.03 -4.35
C THR A 239 -5.69 7.25 -5.66
N PRO A 240 -4.54 6.86 -6.24
CA PRO A 240 -4.53 6.09 -7.48
C PRO A 240 -5.15 4.70 -7.32
N MET A 241 -5.07 4.06 -6.16
CA MET A 241 -5.75 2.79 -5.90
C MET A 241 -7.27 2.94 -5.98
N SER A 242 -7.81 4.01 -5.39
CA SER A 242 -9.24 4.32 -5.44
C SER A 242 -9.71 4.55 -6.88
N LEU A 243 -8.92 5.26 -7.67
CA LEU A 243 -9.21 5.49 -9.10
C LEU A 243 -9.20 4.19 -9.90
N LEU A 244 -8.22 3.31 -9.66
CA LEU A 244 -8.15 2.01 -10.35
C LEU A 244 -9.35 1.11 -10.00
N LEU A 245 -9.74 1.04 -8.73
CA LEU A 245 -10.92 0.28 -8.30
C LEU A 245 -12.21 0.84 -8.92
N LEU A 246 -12.33 2.17 -8.99
CA LEU A 246 -13.46 2.83 -9.66
C LEU A 246 -13.53 2.47 -11.16
N ARG A 247 -12.39 2.46 -11.86
CA ARG A 247 -12.31 2.03 -13.28
C ARG A 247 -12.76 0.59 -13.48
N GLU A 248 -12.48 -0.29 -12.53
CA GLU A 248 -12.93 -1.70 -12.54
C GLU A 248 -14.42 -1.86 -12.19
N GLY A 249 -15.12 -0.75 -11.91
CA GLY A 249 -16.56 -0.73 -11.64
C GLY A 249 -16.92 -1.04 -10.18
N ALA A 250 -16.00 -0.90 -9.24
CA ALA A 250 -16.30 -0.96 -7.82
C ALA A 250 -16.92 0.37 -7.33
N THR A 251 -17.74 0.31 -6.27
CA THR A 251 -18.12 1.47 -5.48
C THR A 251 -17.02 1.72 -4.46
N VAL A 252 -16.39 2.90 -4.50
CA VAL A 252 -15.17 3.15 -3.72
C VAL A 252 -15.40 4.20 -2.64
N THR A 253 -15.03 3.85 -1.41
CA THR A 253 -14.91 4.79 -0.29
C THR A 253 -13.43 4.95 0.05
N THR A 254 -12.92 6.18 0.04
CA THR A 254 -11.56 6.50 0.48
C THR A 254 -11.58 7.11 1.87
N CYS A 255 -10.85 6.51 2.80
CA CYS A 255 -10.69 7.01 4.17
C CYS A 255 -9.30 7.66 4.33
N HIS A 256 -9.23 8.73 5.10
CA HIS A 256 -8.00 9.46 5.43
C HIS A 256 -8.00 9.84 6.92
N ILE A 257 -6.99 10.56 7.37
CA ILE A 257 -6.79 10.86 8.79
C ILE A 257 -7.96 11.64 9.43
N GLU A 258 -8.68 12.43 8.63
CA GLU A 258 -9.86 13.20 9.08
C GLU A 258 -11.18 12.39 8.98
N THR A 259 -11.13 11.12 8.55
CA THR A 259 -12.34 10.32 8.39
C THR A 259 -12.88 9.90 9.76
N VAL A 260 -14.12 10.26 10.02
CA VAL A 260 -14.84 9.84 11.24
C VAL A 260 -15.21 8.36 11.11
N ASP A 261 -14.95 7.56 12.16
CA ASP A 261 -15.28 6.13 12.25
C ASP A 261 -14.84 5.31 11.02
N VAL A 262 -13.52 5.29 10.78
CA VAL A 262 -12.91 4.47 9.70
C VAL A 262 -13.35 3.01 9.78
N ALA A 263 -13.55 2.49 11.00
CA ALA A 263 -13.99 1.12 11.23
C ALA A 263 -15.39 0.85 10.66
N ALA A 264 -16.33 1.80 10.75
CA ALA A 264 -17.67 1.65 10.15
C ALA A 264 -17.59 1.55 8.61
N HIS A 265 -16.69 2.31 7.99
CA HIS A 265 -16.43 2.19 6.55
C HIS A 265 -15.82 0.84 6.20
N ALA A 266 -14.78 0.41 6.93
CA ALA A 266 -14.07 -0.85 6.70
C ALA A 266 -14.99 -2.08 6.82
N ARG A 267 -15.90 -2.09 7.80
CA ARG A 267 -16.87 -3.19 8.02
C ARG A 267 -17.80 -3.47 6.84
N ARG A 268 -17.99 -2.51 5.91
CA ARG A 268 -18.84 -2.71 4.72
C ARG A 268 -18.06 -3.29 3.52
N ALA A 269 -16.74 -3.25 3.57
CA ALA A 269 -15.89 -3.55 2.44
C ALA A 269 -15.92 -5.03 2.04
N ASP A 270 -16.26 -5.32 0.79
CA ASP A 270 -15.97 -6.59 0.13
C ASP A 270 -14.46 -6.68 -0.19
N ILE A 271 -13.87 -5.51 -0.51
CA ILE A 271 -12.47 -5.33 -0.83
C ILE A 271 -11.93 -4.22 0.07
N LEU A 272 -10.96 -4.55 0.92
CA LEU A 272 -10.32 -3.60 1.82
C LEU A 272 -8.85 -3.45 1.45
N VAL A 273 -8.44 -2.25 1.03
CA VAL A 273 -7.04 -1.92 0.76
C VAL A 273 -6.54 -0.98 1.85
N VAL A 274 -5.46 -1.35 2.53
CA VAL A 274 -4.94 -0.60 3.67
C VAL A 274 -3.56 -0.07 3.35
N ALA A 275 -3.44 1.27 3.29
CA ALA A 275 -2.21 2.00 2.96
C ALA A 275 -2.08 3.24 3.87
N ALA A 276 -2.23 3.05 5.18
CA ALA A 276 -2.24 4.10 6.19
C ALA A 276 -0.85 4.40 6.76
N GLY A 277 0.11 3.47 6.62
CA GLY A 277 1.44 3.59 7.22
C GLY A 277 1.41 3.53 8.76
N SER A 278 0.44 2.83 9.33
CA SER A 278 0.24 2.67 10.77
C SER A 278 0.17 1.20 11.13
N ALA A 279 1.16 0.72 11.91
CA ALA A 279 1.31 -0.68 12.25
C ALA A 279 0.05 -1.27 12.90
N GLU A 280 -0.46 -2.35 12.30
CA GLU A 280 -1.59 -3.14 12.84
C GLU A 280 -2.83 -2.28 13.16
N LEU A 281 -3.07 -1.20 12.39
CA LEU A 281 -4.20 -0.28 12.56
C LEU A 281 -5.54 -1.00 12.41
N VAL A 282 -5.69 -1.84 11.37
CA VAL A 282 -6.95 -2.53 11.08
C VAL A 282 -7.04 -3.78 11.94
N GLN A 283 -8.06 -3.80 12.80
CA GLN A 283 -8.34 -4.90 13.71
C GLN A 283 -9.36 -5.89 13.12
N PRO A 284 -9.44 -7.13 13.62
CA PRO A 284 -10.38 -8.14 13.12
C PRO A 284 -11.85 -7.68 13.06
N GLU A 285 -12.31 -6.93 14.06
CA GLU A 285 -13.68 -6.41 14.15
C GLU A 285 -14.00 -5.30 13.13
N TRP A 286 -13.00 -4.80 12.41
CA TRP A 286 -13.18 -3.84 11.32
C TRP A 286 -13.42 -4.53 9.97
N VAL A 287 -13.17 -5.84 9.88
CA VAL A 287 -13.17 -6.56 8.62
C VAL A 287 -14.47 -7.34 8.44
N LYS A 288 -15.13 -7.13 7.30
CA LYS A 288 -16.28 -7.92 6.90
C LYS A 288 -15.89 -9.38 6.73
N PRO A 289 -16.61 -10.35 7.33
CA PRO A 289 -16.31 -11.76 7.13
C PRO A 289 -16.26 -12.14 5.64
N GLY A 290 -15.18 -12.78 5.24
CA GLY A 290 -14.95 -13.19 3.86
C GLY A 290 -14.40 -12.09 2.93
N ALA A 291 -14.17 -10.87 3.41
CA ALA A 291 -13.58 -9.79 2.62
C ALA A 291 -12.20 -10.16 2.07
N VAL A 292 -11.83 -9.53 0.95
CA VAL A 292 -10.46 -9.57 0.43
C VAL A 292 -9.69 -8.38 0.96
N VAL A 293 -8.59 -8.64 1.66
CA VAL A 293 -7.79 -7.62 2.32
C VAL A 293 -6.42 -7.53 1.66
N ILE A 294 -6.09 -6.34 1.16
CA ILE A 294 -4.77 -6.00 0.59
C ILE A 294 -4.08 -5.07 1.58
N ASP A 295 -3.08 -5.59 2.28
CA ASP A 295 -2.23 -4.83 3.20
C ASP A 295 -1.01 -4.30 2.46
N VAL A 296 -0.97 -2.97 2.28
CA VAL A 296 0.14 -2.26 1.61
C VAL A 296 1.16 -1.77 2.62
N GLY A 297 0.80 -1.77 3.90
CA GLY A 297 1.61 -1.22 4.99
C GLY A 297 2.99 -1.88 5.11
N ILE A 298 4.00 -1.05 5.37
CA ILE A 298 5.36 -1.50 5.70
C ILE A 298 5.80 -0.72 6.94
N ASN A 299 5.74 -1.38 8.09
CA ASN A 299 6.12 -0.79 9.37
C ASN A 299 7.17 -1.67 10.06
N PHE A 300 8.04 -1.06 10.83
CA PHE A 300 9.03 -1.77 11.66
C PHE A 300 8.67 -1.59 13.13
N VAL A 301 8.42 -2.69 13.80
CA VAL A 301 8.14 -2.72 15.25
C VAL A 301 9.26 -3.44 15.99
N ALA A 302 9.51 -3.05 17.24
CA ALA A 302 10.53 -3.66 18.05
C ALA A 302 10.26 -5.17 18.25
N ASP A 303 11.29 -6.00 18.07
CA ASP A 303 11.24 -7.45 18.26
C ASP A 303 12.59 -7.97 18.72
N ALA A 304 12.71 -8.21 20.04
CA ALA A 304 13.94 -8.70 20.64
C ALA A 304 14.35 -10.12 20.19
N SER A 305 13.44 -10.88 19.55
CA SER A 305 13.75 -12.21 19.02
C SER A 305 14.54 -12.14 17.69
N LYS A 306 14.56 -10.98 17.04
CA LYS A 306 15.24 -10.77 15.76
C LYS A 306 16.63 -10.18 15.97
N LYS A 307 17.61 -10.64 15.19
CA LYS A 307 18.98 -10.07 15.21
C LYS A 307 19.02 -8.57 14.92
N SER A 308 18.05 -8.07 14.13
CA SER A 308 17.91 -6.65 13.82
C SER A 308 17.23 -5.82 14.91
N GLY A 309 16.71 -6.47 15.98
CA GLY A 309 15.89 -5.82 17.00
C GLY A 309 14.50 -5.40 16.53
N GLN A 310 14.14 -5.68 15.29
CA GLN A 310 12.88 -5.24 14.68
C GLN A 310 12.28 -6.32 13.77
N ARG A 311 10.94 -6.34 13.67
CA ARG A 311 10.22 -7.10 12.66
C ARG A 311 9.36 -6.20 11.78
N MET A 312 9.20 -6.59 10.53
CA MET A 312 8.30 -5.92 9.59
C MET A 312 6.86 -6.40 9.83
N VAL A 313 5.93 -5.46 9.88
CA VAL A 313 4.49 -5.70 9.96
C VAL A 313 3.75 -4.81 8.98
N GLY A 314 2.53 -5.19 8.62
CA GLY A 314 1.63 -4.36 7.83
C GLY A 314 0.81 -3.38 8.66
N ASP A 315 -0.16 -2.77 7.99
CA ASP A 315 -1.18 -1.92 8.60
C ASP A 315 -2.37 -2.77 9.14
N VAL A 316 -2.37 -4.07 8.87
CA VAL A 316 -3.44 -5.01 9.24
C VAL A 316 -2.96 -5.96 10.33
N ALA A 317 -3.71 -6.05 11.42
CA ALA A 317 -3.40 -6.95 12.53
C ALA A 317 -3.49 -8.42 12.10
N SER A 318 -2.60 -9.26 12.63
CA SER A 318 -2.51 -10.69 12.26
C SER A 318 -3.81 -11.47 12.50
N GLY A 319 -4.62 -11.08 13.49
CA GLY A 319 -5.92 -11.67 13.80
C GLY A 319 -6.94 -11.56 12.67
N VAL A 320 -6.76 -10.63 11.73
CA VAL A 320 -7.64 -10.45 10.55
C VAL A 320 -7.67 -11.72 9.68
N ALA A 321 -6.62 -12.52 9.68
CA ALA A 321 -6.60 -13.81 8.97
C ALA A 321 -7.69 -14.79 9.41
N ALA A 322 -8.30 -14.62 10.60
CA ALA A 322 -9.42 -15.44 11.06
C ALA A 322 -10.77 -15.02 10.45
N ILE A 323 -10.86 -13.81 9.90
CA ILE A 323 -12.11 -13.18 9.44
C ILE A 323 -12.13 -13.01 7.92
N ALA A 324 -10.99 -12.59 7.34
CA ALA A 324 -10.87 -12.34 5.90
C ALA A 324 -10.99 -13.63 5.08
N GLY A 325 -11.55 -13.51 3.86
CA GLY A 325 -11.54 -14.60 2.88
C GLY A 325 -10.17 -14.72 2.19
N HIS A 326 -9.52 -13.57 1.94
CA HIS A 326 -8.17 -13.49 1.37
C HIS A 326 -7.39 -12.37 2.06
N LEU A 327 -6.08 -12.57 2.23
CA LEU A 327 -5.20 -11.59 2.86
C LEU A 327 -3.79 -11.64 2.26
N THR A 328 -3.24 -10.47 1.93
CA THR A 328 -1.81 -10.37 1.59
C THR A 328 -0.95 -10.42 2.86
N PRO A 329 0.13 -11.19 2.88
CA PRO A 329 1.09 -11.15 3.99
C PRO A 329 2.00 -9.94 3.92
N VAL A 330 2.51 -9.50 5.07
CA VAL A 330 3.63 -8.56 5.16
C VAL A 330 4.73 -9.18 6.02
N PRO A 331 5.93 -9.40 5.44
CA PRO A 331 6.34 -9.22 4.04
C PRO A 331 5.83 -10.29 3.08
N GLY A 332 5.99 -10.02 1.75
CA GLY A 332 5.74 -11.01 0.70
C GLY A 332 4.39 -10.87 -0.03
N GLY A 333 3.62 -9.82 0.29
CA GLY A 333 2.41 -9.45 -0.45
C GLY A 333 2.68 -8.38 -1.52
N VAL A 334 2.31 -7.14 -1.22
CA VAL A 334 2.31 -6.03 -2.19
C VAL A 334 3.71 -5.60 -2.64
N GLY A 335 4.71 -5.60 -1.73
CA GLY A 335 6.06 -5.10 -2.05
C GLY A 335 6.71 -5.75 -3.28
N PRO A 336 6.77 -7.09 -3.39
CA PRO A 336 7.28 -7.76 -4.59
C PRO A 336 6.53 -7.38 -5.87
N MET A 337 5.20 -7.24 -5.80
CA MET A 337 4.38 -6.84 -6.94
C MET A 337 4.66 -5.42 -7.41
N THR A 338 4.94 -4.48 -6.49
CA THR A 338 5.36 -3.12 -6.85
C THR A 338 6.59 -3.14 -7.77
N ILE A 339 7.56 -3.99 -7.46
CA ILE A 339 8.79 -4.11 -8.24
C ILE A 339 8.52 -4.78 -9.60
N ALA A 340 7.67 -5.80 -9.64
CA ALA A 340 7.29 -6.45 -10.90
C ALA A 340 6.57 -5.47 -11.84
N MET A 341 5.65 -4.65 -11.31
CA MET A 341 4.96 -3.62 -12.10
C MET A 341 5.90 -2.52 -12.59
N LEU A 342 6.93 -2.19 -11.82
CA LEU A 342 7.98 -1.27 -12.30
C LEU A 342 8.71 -1.85 -13.52
N MET A 343 9.10 -3.12 -13.51
CA MET A 343 9.78 -3.76 -14.64
C MET A 343 8.88 -3.81 -15.88
N GLU A 344 7.60 -4.11 -15.69
CA GLU A 344 6.59 -4.05 -16.76
C GLU A 344 6.47 -2.64 -17.36
N ASN A 345 6.42 -1.60 -16.53
CA ASN A 345 6.36 -0.20 -16.99
C ASN A 345 7.66 0.19 -17.75
N VAL A 346 8.83 -0.27 -17.30
CA VAL A 346 10.11 -0.01 -17.99
C VAL A 346 10.14 -0.67 -19.36
N LEU A 347 9.65 -1.91 -19.47
CA LEU A 347 9.51 -2.59 -20.77
C LEU A 347 8.54 -1.84 -21.70
N ALA A 348 7.39 -1.41 -21.18
CA ALA A 348 6.42 -0.64 -21.95
C ALA A 348 7.01 0.68 -22.47
N ALA A 349 7.77 1.40 -21.61
CA ALA A 349 8.47 2.62 -21.97
C ALA A 349 9.48 2.39 -23.11
N ALA A 350 10.30 1.33 -23.01
CA ALA A 350 11.28 0.98 -24.02
C ALA A 350 10.61 0.61 -25.35
N THR A 351 9.54 -0.15 -25.30
CA THR A 351 8.76 -0.53 -26.51
C THR A 351 8.16 0.69 -27.19
N ALA A 352 7.57 1.61 -26.43
CA ALA A 352 6.99 2.83 -26.96
C ALA A 352 8.05 3.77 -27.55
N ALA A 353 9.20 3.92 -26.91
CA ALA A 353 10.30 4.74 -27.40
C ALA A 353 10.80 4.27 -28.79
N ARG A 354 10.81 2.95 -29.02
CA ARG A 354 11.21 2.33 -30.30
C ARG A 354 10.17 2.48 -31.38
N ALA A 355 8.88 2.45 -31.02
CA ALA A 355 7.78 2.64 -31.97
C ALA A 355 7.60 4.12 -32.37
N GLY A 356 8.35 5.05 -31.78
CA GLY A 356 8.18 6.48 -31.96
C GLY A 356 6.95 7.01 -31.21
N SER A 357 6.65 8.33 -31.37
CA SER A 357 5.54 8.98 -30.65
C SER A 357 4.16 8.36 -30.91
N ALA A 358 4.00 7.62 -31.99
CA ALA A 358 2.79 6.84 -32.30
C ALA A 358 2.62 5.61 -31.39
N GLY A 359 3.71 5.08 -30.81
CA GLY A 359 3.68 3.91 -29.93
C GLY A 359 3.19 4.17 -28.51
N MET A 360 2.94 5.44 -28.16
CA MET A 360 2.32 5.80 -26.86
C MET A 360 0.79 5.68 -26.85
N ALA A 361 0.19 5.20 -27.94
CA ALA A 361 -1.18 4.70 -27.92
C ALA A 361 -1.22 3.44 -27.04
N ALA A 362 -2.05 3.48 -26.02
CA ALA A 362 -2.12 2.53 -24.93
C ALA A 362 -1.94 1.07 -25.32
N THR A 363 -1.01 0.37 -24.67
CA THR A 363 -1.17 -1.07 -24.47
C THR A 363 -2.34 -1.27 -23.53
N PRO A 364 -3.36 -2.07 -23.88
CA PRO A 364 -4.50 -2.27 -23.01
C PRO A 364 -4.04 -2.74 -21.64
N PHE A 365 -4.63 -2.15 -20.60
CA PHE A 365 -4.45 -2.53 -19.20
C PHE A 365 -5.15 -3.89 -18.99
N ALA A 366 -4.57 -4.99 -19.52
CA ALA A 366 -5.14 -6.33 -19.46
C ALA A 366 -4.92 -7.01 -18.11
#